data_5b0a914ad9a5eda2974863b0cc5abab3
#
_entry.id   5b0a914ad9a5eda2974863b0cc5abab3
#
_cell.length_a   1.000
_cell.length_b   1.000
_cell.length_c   1.000
_cell.angle_alpha   90.00
_cell.angle_beta   90.00
_cell.angle_gamma   90.00
#
_symmetry.space_group_name_H-M   'P 1'
#
loop_
_entity.id
_entity.type
_entity.pdbx_description
1 polymer ?
#
loop_
_entity_poly.entity_id
_entity_poly.type
_entity_poly.pdbx_seq_one_letter_code
_entity_poly.pdbx_strand_id
1 'polypeptide(L)'
;ADPDAVAKALARSYHWTIVPCGNTALNLLGLSTQVTAVWSYISDGPYKTYEWNSTKLEFKHRTNKEITGLSYMTSLVIQALKTLGRTNVTAEIIQTLSEKLSEDEKQACLKEATESTDWVYDTIRKMCGGDTQ
;
A
#
# COMPACT_ATOMS: atom_id res chain seq x y z
N ALA A 1 -2.05 -14.88 -15.86
CA ALA A 1 -1.26 -14.81 -14.63
C ALA A 1 -1.74 -13.65 -13.77
N ASP A 2 -1.62 -13.79 -12.46
CA ASP A 2 -1.98 -12.75 -11.51
C ASP A 2 -0.95 -11.60 -11.63
N PRO A 3 -1.38 -10.37 -11.98
CA PRO A 3 -0.45 -9.27 -12.16
C PRO A 3 0.40 -8.97 -10.91
N ASP A 4 -0.18 -9.08 -9.72
CA ASP A 4 0.58 -8.83 -8.50
C ASP A 4 1.66 -9.88 -8.29
N ALA A 5 1.37 -11.14 -8.60
CA ALA A 5 2.37 -12.19 -8.53
C ALA A 5 3.50 -11.95 -9.52
N VAL A 6 3.17 -11.46 -10.73
CA VAL A 6 4.19 -11.13 -11.73
C VAL A 6 5.07 -9.98 -11.23
N ALA A 7 4.45 -8.94 -10.66
CA ALA A 7 5.19 -7.80 -10.12
C ALA A 7 6.19 -8.25 -9.05
N LYS A 8 5.75 -9.09 -8.14
CA LYS A 8 6.61 -9.61 -7.06
C LYS A 8 7.75 -10.47 -7.60
N ALA A 9 7.47 -11.27 -8.64
CA ALA A 9 8.50 -12.11 -9.26
C ALA A 9 9.55 -11.23 -9.94
N LEU A 10 9.14 -10.20 -10.65
CA LEU A 10 10.07 -9.27 -11.29
C LEU A 10 10.91 -8.55 -10.23
N ALA A 11 10.29 -8.10 -9.15
CA ALA A 11 11.01 -7.43 -8.08
C ALA A 11 12.07 -8.34 -7.47
N ARG A 12 11.75 -9.61 -7.23
CA ARG A 12 12.74 -10.57 -6.72
C ARG A 12 13.88 -10.76 -7.71
N SER A 13 13.54 -10.88 -8.98
CA SER A 13 14.54 -11.14 -10.03
C SER A 13 15.55 -10.01 -10.17
N TYR A 14 15.08 -8.77 -10.05
CA TYR A 14 15.93 -7.58 -10.20
C TYR A 14 16.38 -6.98 -8.88
N HIS A 15 16.01 -7.60 -7.76
CA HIS A 15 16.35 -7.11 -6.42
C HIS A 15 15.78 -5.71 -6.15
N TRP A 16 14.58 -5.45 -6.64
CA TRP A 16 13.85 -4.23 -6.33
C TRP A 16 12.98 -4.45 -5.11
N THR A 17 12.86 -3.41 -4.28
CA THR A 17 11.82 -3.34 -3.26
C THR A 17 10.65 -2.59 -3.86
N ILE A 18 9.46 -3.19 -3.84
CA ILE A 18 8.28 -2.58 -4.43
C ILE A 18 7.14 -2.52 -3.42
N VAL A 19 6.28 -1.51 -3.59
CA VAL A 19 5.07 -1.34 -2.79
C VAL A 19 3.93 -0.98 -3.73
N PRO A 20 2.80 -1.68 -3.66
CA PRO A 20 1.63 -1.27 -4.45
C PRO A 20 1.20 0.15 -4.09
N CYS A 21 0.76 0.90 -5.07
CA CYS A 21 0.30 2.26 -4.85
C CYS A 21 -0.97 2.53 -5.67
N GLY A 22 -1.61 3.68 -5.44
CA GLY A 22 -2.80 4.05 -6.17
C GLY A 22 -3.93 3.04 -6.04
N ASN A 23 -4.67 2.85 -7.10
CA ASN A 23 -5.79 1.92 -7.10
C ASN A 23 -5.37 0.47 -6.86
N THR A 24 -4.14 0.13 -7.18
CA THR A 24 -3.61 -1.20 -6.88
C THR A 24 -3.62 -1.45 -5.37
N ALA A 25 -3.16 -0.48 -4.59
CA ALA A 25 -3.16 -0.61 -3.13
C ALA A 25 -4.59 -0.75 -2.59
N LEU A 26 -5.51 0.05 -3.11
CA LEU A 26 -6.91 -0.03 -2.69
C LEU A 26 -7.51 -1.40 -3.01
N ASN A 27 -7.21 -1.91 -4.20
CA ASN A 27 -7.71 -3.21 -4.64
C ASN A 27 -7.21 -4.33 -3.76
N LEU A 28 -5.92 -4.33 -3.46
CA LEU A 28 -5.30 -5.39 -2.67
C LEU A 28 -5.79 -5.39 -1.22
N LEU A 29 -6.21 -4.24 -0.71
CA LEU A 29 -6.78 -4.14 0.64
C LEU A 29 -8.30 -4.31 0.66
N GLY A 30 -8.91 -4.57 -0.51
CA GLY A 30 -10.35 -4.75 -0.57
C GLY A 30 -11.15 -3.46 -0.39
N LEU A 31 -10.51 -2.31 -0.58
CA LEU A 31 -11.17 -1.01 -0.44
C LEU A 31 -11.77 -0.51 -1.75
N SER A 32 -11.52 -1.20 -2.84
CA SER A 32 -12.12 -0.91 -4.14
C SER A 32 -12.45 -2.22 -4.82
N THR A 33 -13.63 -2.28 -5.45
CA THR A 33 -14.04 -3.44 -6.25
C THR A 33 -13.82 -3.19 -7.73
N GLN A 34 -13.31 -2.02 -8.08
CA GLN A 34 -13.06 -1.68 -9.48
C GLN A 34 -11.94 -2.54 -10.04
N VAL A 35 -12.17 -3.14 -11.18
CA VAL A 35 -11.12 -3.91 -11.88
C VAL A 35 -10.14 -2.90 -12.45
N THR A 36 -8.85 -3.06 -12.12
CA THR A 36 -7.85 -2.16 -12.65
C THR A 36 -7.14 -2.77 -13.85
N ALA A 37 -6.97 -1.97 -14.89
CA ALA A 37 -6.19 -2.37 -16.07
C ALA A 37 -4.71 -2.03 -15.89
N VAL A 38 -4.41 -1.09 -14.99
CA VAL A 38 -3.04 -0.67 -14.68
C VAL A 38 -2.72 -1.03 -13.25
N TRP A 39 -1.70 -1.84 -13.07
CA TRP A 39 -1.20 -2.24 -11.76
C TRP A 39 0.05 -1.43 -11.46
N SER A 40 -0.01 -0.60 -10.42
CA SER A 40 1.01 0.40 -10.15
C SER A 40 1.75 0.12 -8.86
N TYR A 41 3.05 0.28 -8.92
CA TYR A 41 3.97 0.03 -7.79
C TYR A 41 4.99 1.14 -7.72
N ILE A 42 5.30 1.60 -6.52
CA ILE A 42 6.50 2.40 -6.31
C ILE A 42 7.65 1.44 -6.07
N SER A 43 8.85 1.85 -6.44
CA SER A 43 9.99 0.93 -6.48
C SER A 43 11.29 1.72 -6.27
N ASP A 44 12.28 1.07 -5.68
CA ASP A 44 13.63 1.62 -5.62
C ASP A 44 14.43 1.36 -6.91
N GLY A 45 13.86 0.58 -7.83
CA GLY A 45 14.43 0.37 -9.14
C GLY A 45 14.05 1.46 -10.13
N PRO A 46 14.43 1.32 -11.40
CA PRO A 46 14.12 2.33 -12.41
C PRO A 46 12.65 2.32 -12.81
N TYR A 47 12.20 3.40 -13.44
CA TYR A 47 10.86 3.42 -14.04
C TYR A 47 10.79 2.34 -15.12
N LYS A 48 9.74 1.50 -15.08
CA LYS A 48 9.61 0.39 -16.01
C LYS A 48 8.13 0.05 -16.20
N THR A 49 7.75 -0.29 -17.42
CA THR A 49 6.39 -0.77 -17.69
C THR A 49 6.44 -2.06 -18.48
N TYR A 50 5.44 -2.91 -18.24
CA TYR A 50 5.24 -4.15 -18.97
C TYR A 50 3.77 -4.23 -19.36
N GLU A 51 3.48 -4.75 -20.55
CA GLU A 51 2.09 -4.89 -21.00
C GLU A 51 1.87 -6.27 -21.60
N TRP A 52 0.74 -6.85 -21.26
CA TRP A 52 0.28 -8.11 -21.88
C TRP A 52 -1.22 -8.24 -21.69
N ASN A 53 -1.91 -8.74 -22.74
CA ASN A 53 -3.33 -9.06 -22.67
C ASN A 53 -4.18 -7.95 -22.04
N SER A 54 -3.98 -6.71 -22.50
CA SER A 54 -4.68 -5.52 -21.99
C SER A 54 -4.40 -5.19 -20.55
N THR A 55 -3.39 -5.81 -19.95
CA THR A 55 -2.93 -5.49 -18.59
C THR A 55 -1.64 -4.71 -18.69
N LYS A 56 -1.53 -3.66 -17.88
CA LYS A 56 -0.29 -2.88 -17.78
C LYS A 56 0.24 -2.97 -16.37
N LEU A 57 1.53 -3.21 -16.27
CA LEU A 57 2.25 -3.27 -15.01
C LEU A 57 3.27 -2.13 -15.01
N GLU A 58 3.21 -1.27 -14.00
CA GLU A 58 3.99 -0.04 -13.97
C GLU A 58 4.77 0.07 -12.67
N PHE A 59 6.09 0.26 -12.79
CA PHE A 59 6.96 0.52 -11.64
C PHE A 59 7.43 1.96 -11.72
N LYS A 60 7.16 2.74 -10.69
CA LYS A 60 7.54 4.15 -10.62
C LYS A 60 8.66 4.29 -9.60
N HIS A 61 9.76 4.88 -10.03
CA HIS A 61 10.89 5.08 -9.12
C HIS A 61 10.55 6.07 -8.02
N ARG A 62 10.86 5.70 -6.78
CA ARG A 62 10.75 6.58 -5.61
C ARG A 62 11.96 6.38 -4.73
N THR A 63 12.38 7.45 -4.10
CA THR A 63 13.47 7.37 -3.15
C THR A 63 12.94 6.94 -1.78
N ASN A 64 13.83 6.61 -0.96
CA ASN A 64 13.76 5.81 0.24
C ASN A 64 12.64 5.97 1.25
N LYS A 65 12.14 7.17 1.51
CA LYS A 65 11.24 7.40 2.63
C LYS A 65 9.95 6.59 2.59
N GLU A 66 9.46 6.32 1.38
CA GLU A 66 8.20 5.61 1.21
C GLU A 66 8.37 4.10 1.12
N ILE A 67 9.60 3.65 1.01
CA ILE A 67 9.88 2.24 0.70
C ILE A 67 10.74 1.58 1.77
N THR A 68 11.72 2.31 2.32
CA THR A 68 12.75 1.75 3.18
C THR A 68 12.34 1.75 4.64
N GLY A 69 12.62 0.65 5.32
CA GLY A 69 12.39 0.55 6.76
C GLY A 69 10.97 0.26 7.18
N LEU A 70 10.08 0.03 6.21
CA LEU A 70 8.68 -0.29 6.49
C LEU A 70 8.39 -1.71 6.04
N SER A 71 7.61 -2.43 6.84
CA SER A 71 7.12 -3.73 6.39
C SER A 71 6.10 -3.54 5.28
N TYR A 72 5.87 -4.60 4.52
CA TYR A 72 5.00 -4.56 3.35
C TYR A 72 3.60 -4.03 3.69
N MET A 73 2.98 -4.55 4.74
CA MET A 73 1.62 -4.16 5.09
C MET A 73 1.55 -2.70 5.54
N THR A 74 2.54 -2.23 6.31
CA THR A 74 2.58 -0.82 6.71
C THR A 74 2.64 0.08 5.47
N SER A 75 3.52 -0.24 4.53
CA SER A 75 3.66 0.53 3.30
C SER A 75 2.37 0.52 2.49
N LEU A 76 1.74 -0.66 2.38
CA LEU A 76 0.50 -0.81 1.63
C LEU A 76 -0.62 0.06 2.21
N VAL A 77 -0.77 0.05 3.54
CA VAL A 77 -1.78 0.85 4.21
C VAL A 77 -1.53 2.34 4.00
N ILE A 78 -0.28 2.77 4.15
CA ILE A 78 0.07 4.18 3.94
C ILE A 78 -0.28 4.61 2.51
N GLN A 79 0.07 3.80 1.51
CA GLN A 79 -0.23 4.13 0.12
C GLN A 79 -1.72 4.19 -0.15
N ALA A 80 -2.49 3.27 0.43
CA ALA A 80 -3.94 3.27 0.28
C ALA A 80 -4.56 4.53 0.89
N LEU A 81 -4.15 4.91 2.08
CA LEU A 81 -4.68 6.11 2.74
C LEU A 81 -4.33 7.36 1.95
N LYS A 82 -3.10 7.47 1.46
CA LYS A 82 -2.68 8.60 0.63
C LYS A 82 -3.49 8.68 -0.66
N THR A 83 -3.80 7.54 -1.25
CA THR A 83 -4.59 7.49 -2.48
C THR A 83 -6.02 7.97 -2.25
N LEU A 84 -6.63 7.55 -1.16
CA LEU A 84 -7.98 8.00 -0.81
C LEU A 84 -8.00 9.48 -0.49
N GLY A 85 -7.02 9.95 0.24
CA GLY A 85 -7.00 11.30 0.77
C GLY A 85 -7.81 11.40 2.07
N ARG A 86 -7.45 12.36 2.88
CA ARG A 86 -8.00 12.51 4.24
C ARG A 86 -9.52 12.54 4.28
N THR A 87 -10.14 13.30 3.38
CA THR A 87 -11.59 13.51 3.43
C THR A 87 -12.39 12.30 3.00
N ASN A 88 -11.74 11.33 2.35
CA ASN A 88 -12.41 10.13 1.85
C ASN A 88 -12.21 8.90 2.74
N VAL A 89 -11.49 9.06 3.84
CA VAL A 89 -11.28 7.95 4.78
C VAL A 89 -12.45 7.97 5.77
N THR A 90 -13.40 7.07 5.54
CA THR A 90 -14.61 6.97 6.35
C THR A 90 -14.40 6.00 7.51
N ALA A 91 -15.31 6.03 8.48
CA ALA A 91 -15.31 5.07 9.58
C ALA A 91 -15.41 3.63 9.05
N GLU A 92 -16.15 3.44 7.97
CA GLU A 92 -16.32 2.14 7.33
C GLU A 92 -14.99 1.61 6.79
N ILE A 93 -14.21 2.47 6.16
CA ILE A 93 -12.90 2.13 5.64
C ILE A 93 -11.95 1.77 6.79
N ILE A 94 -11.98 2.55 7.87
CA ILE A 94 -11.16 2.26 9.05
C ILE A 94 -11.52 0.89 9.62
N GLN A 95 -12.80 0.57 9.68
CA GLN A 95 -13.25 -0.73 10.17
C GLN A 95 -12.78 -1.87 9.27
N THR A 96 -12.90 -1.68 7.96
CA THR A 96 -12.45 -2.68 6.99
C THR A 96 -10.96 -2.96 7.15
N LEU A 97 -10.15 -1.92 7.28
CA LEU A 97 -8.71 -2.08 7.48
C LEU A 97 -8.41 -2.75 8.82
N SER A 98 -9.11 -2.35 9.86
CA SER A 98 -8.93 -2.95 11.19
C SER A 98 -9.20 -4.45 11.17
N GLU A 99 -10.20 -4.87 10.42
CA GLU A 99 -10.54 -6.30 10.32
C GLU A 99 -9.56 -7.06 9.42
N LYS A 100 -8.98 -6.39 8.47
CA LYS A 100 -8.06 -7.02 7.52
C LYS A 100 -6.69 -7.30 8.11
N LEU A 101 -6.19 -6.43 8.97
CA LEU A 101 -4.86 -6.55 9.53
C LEU A 101 -4.84 -7.49 10.73
N SER A 102 -3.80 -8.33 10.81
CA SER A 102 -3.55 -9.12 12.00
C SER A 102 -3.06 -8.22 13.13
N GLU A 103 -3.04 -8.75 14.36
CA GLU A 103 -2.52 -7.99 15.50
C GLU A 103 -1.05 -7.61 15.30
N ASP A 104 -0.25 -8.54 14.78
CA ASP A 104 1.16 -8.25 14.52
C ASP A 104 1.32 -7.15 13.47
N GLU A 105 0.50 -7.18 12.42
CA GLU A 105 0.52 -6.12 11.40
C GLU A 105 0.11 -4.78 11.97
N LYS A 106 -0.88 -4.76 12.86
CA LYS A 106 -1.30 -3.53 13.52
C LYS A 106 -0.18 -2.95 14.39
N GLN A 107 0.50 -3.80 15.14
CA GLN A 107 1.61 -3.35 15.98
C GLN A 107 2.76 -2.82 15.13
N ALA A 108 3.05 -3.47 14.01
CA ALA A 108 4.08 -2.99 13.09
C ALA A 108 3.71 -1.62 12.52
N CYS A 109 2.44 -1.44 12.11
CA CYS A 109 1.98 -0.14 11.60
C CYS A 109 2.14 0.96 12.63
N LEU A 110 1.75 0.72 13.87
CA LEU A 110 1.86 1.70 14.93
C LEU A 110 3.31 2.11 15.18
N LYS A 111 4.21 1.16 15.12
CA LYS A 111 5.62 1.41 15.37
C LYS A 111 6.31 2.08 14.18
N GLU A 112 5.98 1.64 12.97
CA GLU A 112 6.71 2.04 11.77
C GLU A 112 6.21 3.32 11.14
N ALA A 113 4.93 3.65 11.30
CA ALA A 113 4.31 4.76 10.57
C ALA A 113 4.47 6.12 11.24
N THR A 114 5.30 6.22 12.28
CA THR A 114 5.43 7.45 13.06
C THR A 114 5.95 8.64 12.25
N GLU A 115 6.66 8.38 11.16
CA GLU A 115 7.19 9.45 10.30
C GLU A 115 6.23 9.83 9.17
N SER A 116 5.04 9.23 9.15
CA SER A 116 4.03 9.57 8.15
C SER A 116 3.42 10.93 8.42
N THR A 117 2.71 11.46 7.42
CA THR A 117 1.91 12.67 7.58
C THR A 117 0.95 12.50 8.77
N ASP A 118 0.75 13.56 9.53
CA ASP A 118 -0.02 13.52 10.79
C ASP A 118 -1.38 12.82 10.64
N TRP A 119 -2.16 13.19 9.63
CA TRP A 119 -3.49 12.60 9.49
C TRP A 119 -3.42 11.10 9.14
N VAL A 120 -2.39 10.68 8.43
CA VAL A 120 -2.20 9.27 8.10
C VAL A 120 -1.90 8.49 9.37
N TYR A 121 -0.99 8.99 10.19
CA TYR A 121 -0.66 8.32 11.45
C TYR A 121 -1.86 8.30 12.40
N ASP A 122 -2.61 9.39 12.49
CA ASP A 122 -3.82 9.43 13.31
C ASP A 122 -4.84 8.36 12.86
N THR A 123 -4.99 8.20 11.55
CA THR A 123 -5.88 7.17 11.01
C THR A 123 -5.38 5.78 11.37
N ILE A 124 -4.07 5.55 11.25
CA ILE A 124 -3.48 4.26 11.62
C ILE A 124 -3.71 3.96 13.09
N ARG A 125 -3.58 4.95 13.96
CA ARG A 125 -3.87 4.76 15.39
C ARG A 125 -5.31 4.33 15.61
N LYS A 126 -6.25 4.94 14.92
CA LYS A 126 -7.67 4.58 15.04
C LYS A 126 -7.92 3.14 14.60
N MET A 127 -7.38 2.75 13.46
CA MET A 127 -7.63 1.43 12.92
C MET A 127 -6.90 0.33 13.68
N CYS A 128 -5.81 0.65 14.34
CA CYS A 128 -5.01 -0.33 15.10
C CYS A 128 -5.36 -0.37 16.59
N GLY A 129 -6.35 0.42 17.02
CA GLY A 129 -6.77 0.42 18.42
C GLY A 129 -5.79 1.11 19.37
N GLY A 130 -4.83 1.86 18.81
CA GLY A 130 -3.84 2.55 19.63
C GLY A 130 -4.34 3.86 20.22
N ASP A 131 -5.50 4.32 19.78
CA ASP A 131 -6.11 5.55 20.25
C ASP A 131 -7.48 5.23 20.81
N THR A 132 -7.59 5.28 22.12
CA THR A 132 -8.82 4.95 22.82
C THR A 132 -9.62 6.17 23.26
N GLN A 133 -9.17 7.34 22.94
CA GLN A 133 -9.80 8.60 23.34
C GLN A 133 -10.79 9.14 22.36
#